data_ec21d65aba252b3612b64090d007eca9
#
_entry.id   ec21d65aba252b3612b64090d007eca9
#
_cell.length_a   1.000
_cell.length_b   1.000
_cell.length_c   1.000
_cell.angle_alpha   90.00
_cell.angle_beta   90.00
_cell.angle_gamma   90.00
#
_symmetry.space_group_name_H-M   'P 1'
#
loop_
_entity.id
_entity.type
_entity.pdbx_description
1 polymer ?
#
loop_
_entity_poly.entity_id
_entity_poly.type
_entity_poly.pdbx_seq_one_letter_code
_entity_poly.pdbx_strand_id
1 'polypeptide(L)'
;MGWLSDSVPPPADTHAVWLDRGMNVCDRYFKSGCPPHTSPLRVQTGMRVITIGIDPHKSSHTAVAVDGAGHKTGQRRFVVNAGTFTQLMRWCEPWPERRFAIEGAGGLGRALAQQLAAAGEDVVDVPSTLSARARLLATGGDRKTDPADALHVAQVALFRQDLRKVTPEDQSTILRLLTERHDDLVNERTRTTNRLHAVLRDLLPGGAPTGLSADKAATLMKGIRPITATDNCRRDIARDLLAHLRRLDRQAKANEAQIRDALAASQTTLTSLPGLGTVLAARILGHIGDIDRFPTEHHFASYAGAAPLDASSGKNIRHRLNTGGNRALNSALHIIAVCQIRNPGRGQDYYLRKIAEGKTPAEARRALKRRLSNVVYRIMKRDRRSHLATAA
;
A
#
# COMPACT_ATOMS: atom_id res chain seq x y z
N MET A 1 -4.48 -22.56 22.00
CA MET A 1 -3.42 -22.44 23.00
C MET A 1 -2.63 -21.16 22.69
N GLY A 2 -2.45 -20.26 23.66
CA GLY A 2 -1.42 -19.22 23.61
C GLY A 2 -1.70 -17.90 22.86
N TRP A 3 -2.91 -17.35 22.86
CA TRP A 3 -3.19 -16.13 22.09
C TRP A 3 -3.39 -14.85 22.92
N LEU A 4 -3.63 -14.95 24.21
CA LEU A 4 -4.05 -13.81 25.06
C LEU A 4 -3.41 -13.78 26.45
N SER A 5 -2.37 -14.56 26.74
CA SER A 5 -1.81 -14.67 28.08
C SER A 5 -0.39 -14.10 28.23
N ASP A 6 0.05 -13.16 27.41
CA ASP A 6 1.27 -12.42 27.71
C ASP A 6 0.90 -11.06 28.30
N SER A 7 0.73 -11.05 29.61
CA SER A 7 0.91 -9.86 30.41
C SER A 7 2.41 -9.51 30.37
N VAL A 8 2.77 -8.56 29.52
CA VAL A 8 4.06 -7.88 29.61
C VAL A 8 3.97 -6.98 30.83
N PRO A 9 4.82 -7.16 31.87
CA PRO A 9 4.94 -6.19 32.95
C PRO A 9 5.41 -4.84 32.36
N PRO A 10 5.08 -3.72 33.00
CA PRO A 10 5.63 -2.43 32.60
C PRO A 10 7.15 -2.47 32.75
N PRO A 11 7.90 -1.77 31.90
CA PRO A 11 9.34 -1.66 32.10
C PRO A 11 9.59 -0.99 33.45
N ALA A 12 10.44 -1.61 34.23
CA ALA A 12 10.93 -1.06 35.48
C ALA A 12 11.58 0.31 35.22
N ASP A 13 11.27 1.25 36.12
CA ASP A 13 11.93 2.53 36.23
C ASP A 13 13.46 2.37 36.25
N THR A 14 14.12 2.80 35.21
CA THR A 14 15.55 3.17 35.25
C THR A 14 15.68 4.67 35.07
N HIS A 15 15.20 5.40 36.06
CA HIS A 15 15.72 6.70 36.39
C HIS A 15 16.85 6.50 37.36
N ALA A 16 18.07 6.65 36.94
CA ALA A 16 19.17 7.33 37.63
C ALA A 16 20.49 7.08 36.89
N VAL A 17 21.30 8.13 36.90
CA VAL A 17 22.74 8.15 36.60
C VAL A 17 23.11 8.43 35.11
N TRP A 18 22.91 9.68 34.72
CA TRP A 18 23.81 10.36 33.78
C TRP A 18 23.95 11.83 34.18
N LEU A 19 24.68 12.07 35.25
CA LEU A 19 25.39 13.35 35.47
C LEU A 19 26.70 13.00 36.14
N ASP A 20 27.75 13.59 35.59
CA ASP A 20 29.10 13.64 36.12
C ASP A 20 30.07 12.53 35.70
N ARG A 21 30.77 12.81 34.60
CA ARG A 21 32.24 12.71 34.50
C ARG A 21 32.68 13.15 33.10
N GLY A 22 33.04 14.42 32.99
CA GLY A 22 33.90 14.87 31.90
C GLY A 22 35.22 14.12 31.97
N MET A 23 35.50 13.33 30.92
CA MET A 23 36.85 12.87 30.61
C MET A 23 37.00 12.75 29.11
N ASN A 24 37.90 13.57 28.58
CA ASN A 24 38.38 13.57 27.23
C ASN A 24 38.85 12.18 26.80
N VAL A 25 38.24 11.64 25.75
CA VAL A 25 38.57 10.33 25.14
C VAL A 25 39.77 10.45 24.17
N CYS A 26 40.47 11.54 24.14
CA CYS A 26 41.61 11.74 23.23
C CYS A 26 43.01 11.35 23.78
N ASP A 27 43.16 11.01 25.07
CA ASP A 27 44.51 10.86 25.65
C ASP A 27 44.96 9.44 26.00
N ARG A 28 44.33 8.38 25.46
CA ARG A 28 44.73 7.02 25.82
C ARG A 28 45.19 6.10 24.70
N TYR A 29 45.54 6.63 23.52
CA TYR A 29 46.05 5.81 22.40
C TYR A 29 47.41 6.19 21.86
N PHE A 30 48.22 6.93 22.63
CA PHE A 30 49.60 7.22 22.24
C PHE A 30 50.60 6.73 23.29
N LYS A 31 50.74 5.42 23.46
CA LYS A 31 51.93 4.76 24.03
C LYS A 31 51.82 3.24 23.89
N SER A 32 52.08 2.72 22.74
CA SER A 32 52.71 1.40 22.55
C SER A 32 53.15 1.32 21.09
N GLY A 33 54.45 1.21 20.89
CA GLY A 33 55.08 1.15 19.59
C GLY A 33 54.65 -0.07 18.80
N CYS A 34 54.12 0.15 17.60
CA CYS A 34 54.01 -0.85 16.56
C CYS A 34 54.93 -0.46 15.39
N PRO A 35 55.67 -1.41 14.81
CA PRO A 35 56.56 -1.16 13.69
C PRO A 35 55.76 -0.80 12.42
N PRO A 36 56.37 -0.09 11.44
CA PRO A 36 55.66 0.35 10.25
C PRO A 36 55.46 -0.84 9.30
N HIS A 37 54.30 -1.44 9.32
CA HIS A 37 53.84 -2.26 8.18
C HIS A 37 53.29 -1.34 7.11
N THR A 38 54.14 -0.98 6.18
CA THR A 38 53.75 -0.42 4.88
C THR A 38 53.16 -1.54 4.02
N SER A 39 51.89 -1.81 4.22
CA SER A 39 51.09 -2.42 3.17
C SER A 39 50.38 -1.30 2.43
N PRO A 40 50.47 -1.20 1.11
CA PRO A 40 49.70 -0.21 0.38
C PRO A 40 48.23 -0.49 0.61
N LEU A 41 47.54 0.50 1.18
CA LEU A 41 46.09 0.54 1.16
C LEU A 41 45.67 0.31 -0.29
N ARG A 42 45.21 -0.90 -0.60
CA ARG A 42 44.43 -1.17 -1.81
C ARG A 42 43.21 -0.26 -1.71
N VAL A 43 43.29 0.88 -2.36
CA VAL A 43 42.08 1.63 -2.72
C VAL A 43 41.30 0.69 -3.57
N GLN A 44 40.30 0.01 -2.96
CA GLN A 44 39.25 -0.62 -3.72
C GLN A 44 38.63 0.54 -4.50
N THR A 45 38.92 0.59 -5.77
CA THR A 45 38.18 1.33 -6.77
C THR A 45 36.77 0.72 -6.75
N GLY A 46 35.95 1.15 -5.81
CA GLY A 46 34.55 0.83 -5.78
C GLY A 46 33.98 1.32 -7.11
N MET A 47 33.57 0.38 -7.95
CA MET A 47 32.84 0.71 -9.17
C MET A 47 31.70 1.64 -8.77
N ARG A 48 31.70 2.86 -9.31
CA ARG A 48 30.75 3.91 -8.93
C ARG A 48 29.44 3.60 -9.59
N VAL A 49 28.50 3.00 -8.82
CA VAL A 49 27.12 2.76 -9.28
C VAL A 49 26.52 4.08 -9.74
N ILE A 50 26.13 4.18 -11.01
CA ILE A 50 25.45 5.33 -11.56
C ILE A 50 23.97 5.28 -11.17
N THR A 51 23.46 6.39 -10.63
CA THR A 51 22.01 6.52 -10.34
C THR A 51 21.33 7.27 -11.47
N ILE A 52 20.32 6.64 -12.07
CA ILE A 52 19.54 7.18 -13.19
C ILE A 52 18.16 7.58 -12.65
N GLY A 53 17.96 8.88 -12.46
CA GLY A 53 16.66 9.45 -12.09
C GLY A 53 15.78 9.63 -13.32
N ILE A 54 14.54 9.20 -13.22
CA ILE A 54 13.55 9.29 -14.29
C ILE A 54 12.32 10.04 -13.79
N ASP A 55 11.99 11.12 -14.49
CA ASP A 55 10.73 11.84 -14.35
C ASP A 55 9.78 11.39 -15.48
N PRO A 56 8.75 10.57 -15.16
CA PRO A 56 7.86 10.01 -16.17
C PRO A 56 6.68 10.94 -16.42
N HIS A 57 6.51 11.35 -17.67
CA HIS A 57 5.33 12.04 -18.17
C HIS A 57 4.53 11.14 -19.14
N LYS A 58 3.30 11.52 -19.43
CA LYS A 58 2.39 10.74 -20.30
C LYS A 58 2.95 10.52 -21.70
N SER A 59 3.62 11.52 -22.27
CA SER A 59 4.15 11.49 -23.63
C SER A 59 5.67 11.37 -23.71
N SER A 60 6.38 11.55 -22.61
CA SER A 60 7.85 11.49 -22.60
C SER A 60 8.37 11.11 -21.21
N HIS A 61 9.55 10.51 -21.17
CA HIS A 61 10.32 10.31 -19.96
C HIS A 61 11.61 11.08 -20.05
N THR A 62 11.96 11.83 -19.00
CA THR A 62 13.26 12.51 -18.92
C THR A 62 14.13 11.75 -17.94
N ALA A 63 15.32 11.35 -18.39
CA ALA A 63 16.29 10.64 -17.58
C ALA A 63 17.55 11.49 -17.37
N VAL A 64 18.06 11.47 -16.14
CA VAL A 64 19.34 12.09 -15.74
C VAL A 64 20.18 11.06 -15.01
N ALA A 65 21.40 10.82 -15.49
CA ALA A 65 22.38 9.97 -14.84
C ALA A 65 23.29 10.82 -13.95
N VAL A 66 23.53 10.36 -12.72
CA VAL A 66 24.45 10.99 -11.77
C VAL A 66 25.46 9.99 -11.24
N ASP A 67 26.67 10.45 -10.97
CA ASP A 67 27.71 9.65 -10.30
C ASP A 67 27.48 9.56 -8.78
N GLY A 68 28.33 8.81 -8.07
CA GLY A 68 28.24 8.65 -6.62
C GLY A 68 28.42 9.93 -5.81
N ALA A 69 28.93 11.02 -6.43
CA ALA A 69 29.03 12.35 -5.83
C ALA A 69 27.82 13.25 -6.15
N GLY A 70 26.89 12.77 -7.01
CA GLY A 70 25.73 13.52 -7.43
C GLY A 70 25.95 14.42 -8.63
N HIS A 71 27.11 14.35 -9.30
CA HIS A 71 27.39 15.12 -10.51
C HIS A 71 26.69 14.47 -11.71
N LYS A 72 26.06 15.31 -12.52
CA LYS A 72 25.39 14.85 -13.74
C LYS A 72 26.41 14.34 -14.77
N THR A 73 26.24 13.08 -15.19
CA THR A 73 27.06 12.41 -16.22
C THR A 73 26.34 12.24 -17.54
N GLY A 74 25.01 12.35 -17.54
CA GLY A 74 24.21 12.25 -18.76
C GLY A 74 22.79 12.74 -18.57
N GLN A 75 22.14 13.09 -19.69
CA GLN A 75 20.74 13.48 -19.71
C GLN A 75 20.13 13.14 -21.06
N ARG A 76 18.92 12.60 -21.07
CA ARG A 76 18.16 12.34 -22.29
C ARG A 76 16.66 12.38 -22.06
N ARG A 77 15.93 12.87 -23.04
CA ARG A 77 14.47 12.79 -23.11
C ARG A 77 14.08 11.70 -24.10
N PHE A 78 13.12 10.85 -23.74
CA PHE A 78 12.59 9.76 -24.53
C PHE A 78 11.12 10.00 -24.79
N VAL A 79 10.70 9.93 -26.05
CA VAL A 79 9.27 9.93 -26.41
C VAL A 79 8.68 8.58 -26.06
N VAL A 80 7.53 8.56 -25.38
CA VAL A 80 6.89 7.30 -24.96
C VAL A 80 6.28 6.58 -26.17
N ASN A 81 6.85 5.42 -26.48
CA ASN A 81 6.39 4.51 -27.52
C ASN A 81 6.88 3.08 -27.23
N ALA A 82 6.58 2.12 -28.10
CA ALA A 82 6.99 0.72 -27.92
C ALA A 82 8.52 0.52 -27.83
N GLY A 83 9.31 1.44 -28.40
CA GLY A 83 10.78 1.39 -28.38
C GLY A 83 11.44 2.10 -27.20
N THR A 84 10.67 2.72 -26.30
CA THR A 84 11.22 3.57 -25.21
C THR A 84 12.18 2.79 -24.32
N PHE A 85 11.80 1.58 -23.90
CA PHE A 85 12.65 0.71 -23.09
C PHE A 85 13.99 0.41 -23.79
N THR A 86 13.95 -0.05 -25.03
CA THR A 86 15.17 -0.36 -25.79
C THR A 86 16.08 0.85 -26.00
N GLN A 87 15.48 2.03 -26.25
CA GLN A 87 16.24 3.28 -26.41
C GLN A 87 16.90 3.71 -25.08
N LEU A 88 16.19 3.55 -23.96
CA LEU A 88 16.73 3.81 -22.63
C LEU A 88 17.88 2.86 -22.32
N MET A 89 17.72 1.55 -22.52
CA MET A 89 18.75 0.55 -22.26
C MET A 89 20.02 0.82 -23.08
N ARG A 90 19.87 1.13 -24.36
CA ARG A 90 20.99 1.52 -25.23
C ARG A 90 21.69 2.80 -24.72
N TRP A 91 20.93 3.79 -24.25
CA TRP A 91 21.54 5.00 -23.70
C TRP A 91 22.31 4.70 -22.40
N CYS A 92 21.94 3.67 -21.67
CA CYS A 92 22.56 3.25 -20.42
C CYS A 92 23.78 2.30 -20.62
N GLU A 93 24.11 1.87 -21.83
CA GLU A 93 25.23 0.97 -22.13
C GLU A 93 26.57 1.40 -21.52
N PRO A 94 26.92 2.71 -21.47
CA PRO A 94 28.16 3.17 -20.84
C PRO A 94 28.22 2.92 -19.32
N TRP A 95 27.10 2.60 -18.70
CA TRP A 95 27.00 2.42 -17.24
C TRP A 95 26.49 1.02 -16.91
N PRO A 96 27.34 -0.01 -16.90
CA PRO A 96 26.89 -1.39 -16.62
C PRO A 96 26.41 -1.55 -15.17
N GLU A 97 27.04 -0.84 -14.20
CA GLU A 97 26.57 -0.80 -12.82
C GLU A 97 25.72 0.44 -12.57
N ARG A 98 24.43 0.24 -12.47
CA ARG A 98 23.46 1.31 -12.37
C ARG A 98 22.28 0.95 -11.49
N ARG A 99 21.63 1.99 -10.98
CA ARG A 99 20.36 1.94 -10.28
C ARG A 99 19.39 2.90 -10.95
N PHE A 100 18.17 2.46 -11.20
CA PHE A 100 17.11 3.33 -11.69
C PHE A 100 16.26 3.84 -10.54
N ALA A 101 16.03 5.14 -10.51
CA ALA A 101 15.13 5.82 -9.58
C ALA A 101 13.99 6.44 -10.38
N ILE A 102 12.76 6.03 -10.14
CA ILE A 102 11.60 6.47 -10.93
C ILE A 102 10.62 7.19 -10.03
N GLU A 103 10.27 8.43 -10.37
CA GLU A 103 9.24 9.16 -9.65
C GLU A 103 7.88 8.51 -9.87
N GLY A 104 7.21 8.14 -8.75
CA GLY A 104 5.89 7.55 -8.83
C GLY A 104 5.85 6.26 -9.67
N ALA A 105 6.76 5.33 -9.43
CA ALA A 105 6.84 4.03 -10.11
C ALA A 105 5.56 3.18 -9.99
N GLY A 106 4.60 3.58 -9.15
CA GLY A 106 3.26 3.01 -9.09
C GLY A 106 2.22 3.73 -9.95
N GLY A 107 2.57 4.86 -10.57
CA GLY A 107 1.72 5.72 -11.39
C GLY A 107 2.17 5.78 -12.85
N LEU A 108 2.47 6.98 -13.35
CA LEU A 108 2.91 7.19 -14.75
C LEU A 108 4.20 6.45 -15.10
N GLY A 109 5.11 6.26 -14.13
CA GLY A 109 6.35 5.50 -14.31
C GLY A 109 6.19 3.98 -14.30
N ARG A 110 4.99 3.44 -14.00
CA ARG A 110 4.80 2.02 -13.71
C ARG A 110 5.21 1.10 -14.87
N ALA A 111 4.78 1.39 -16.10
CA ALA A 111 5.07 0.54 -17.24
C ALA A 111 6.58 0.39 -17.46
N LEU A 112 7.32 1.51 -17.42
CA LEU A 112 8.78 1.50 -17.55
C LEU A 112 9.45 0.81 -16.35
N ALA A 113 9.00 1.10 -15.13
CA ALA A 113 9.53 0.49 -13.91
C ALA A 113 9.41 -1.03 -13.93
N GLN A 114 8.28 -1.56 -14.41
CA GLN A 114 8.06 -3.00 -14.53
C GLN A 114 8.91 -3.63 -15.63
N GLN A 115 9.09 -2.96 -16.77
CA GLN A 115 9.98 -3.45 -17.84
C GLN A 115 11.43 -3.54 -17.34
N LEU A 116 11.90 -2.52 -16.63
CA LEU A 116 13.24 -2.51 -16.04
C LEU A 116 13.40 -3.60 -14.96
N ALA A 117 12.45 -3.72 -14.06
CA ALA A 117 12.48 -4.75 -13.02
C ALA A 117 12.43 -6.18 -13.61
N ALA A 118 11.62 -6.41 -14.65
CA ALA A 118 11.56 -7.68 -15.36
C ALA A 118 12.85 -8.00 -16.13
N ALA A 119 13.61 -6.98 -16.54
CA ALA A 119 14.93 -7.13 -17.14
C ALA A 119 16.05 -7.34 -16.11
N GLY A 120 15.73 -7.41 -14.81
CA GLY A 120 16.68 -7.62 -13.73
C GLY A 120 17.40 -6.38 -13.22
N GLU A 121 17.00 -5.18 -13.68
CA GLU A 121 17.58 -3.93 -13.24
C GLU A 121 17.22 -3.59 -11.78
N ASP A 122 18.12 -2.89 -11.07
CA ASP A 122 17.85 -2.37 -9.73
C ASP A 122 17.01 -1.09 -9.84
N VAL A 123 15.72 -1.19 -9.50
CA VAL A 123 14.75 -0.09 -9.65
C VAL A 123 14.16 0.28 -8.31
N VAL A 124 14.17 1.57 -7.99
CA VAL A 124 13.53 2.11 -6.78
C VAL A 124 12.44 3.13 -7.10
N ASP A 125 11.39 3.12 -6.29
CA ASP A 125 10.27 4.06 -6.36
C ASP A 125 10.58 5.30 -5.51
N VAL A 126 10.60 6.47 -6.14
CA VAL A 126 10.78 7.75 -5.46
C VAL A 126 9.42 8.44 -5.34
N PRO A 127 8.90 8.59 -4.10
CA PRO A 127 7.67 9.36 -3.89
C PRO A 127 7.83 10.82 -4.35
N SER A 128 6.83 11.35 -5.05
CA SER A 128 6.83 12.74 -5.54
C SER A 128 6.97 13.79 -4.43
N THR A 129 6.57 13.45 -3.21
CA THR A 129 6.78 14.31 -2.03
C THR A 129 8.26 14.44 -1.65
N LEU A 130 9.10 13.45 -1.95
CA LEU A 130 10.53 13.50 -1.67
C LEU A 130 11.27 14.27 -2.76
N SER A 131 10.97 14.05 -4.03
CA SER A 131 11.55 14.84 -5.14
C SER A 131 11.18 16.32 -5.04
N ALA A 132 9.92 16.63 -4.67
CA ALA A 132 9.49 17.99 -4.37
C ALA A 132 10.28 18.64 -3.22
N ARG A 133 10.56 17.90 -2.15
CA ARG A 133 11.40 18.40 -1.04
C ARG A 133 12.86 18.62 -1.45
N ALA A 134 13.42 17.71 -2.25
CA ALA A 134 14.80 17.88 -2.78
C ALA A 134 14.89 19.15 -3.62
N ARG A 135 13.88 19.45 -4.44
CA ARG A 135 13.81 20.70 -5.21
C ARG A 135 13.87 21.95 -4.33
N LEU A 136 13.15 21.96 -3.19
CA LEU A 136 13.18 23.11 -2.27
C LEU A 136 14.56 23.36 -1.62
N LEU A 137 15.41 22.33 -1.56
CA LEU A 137 16.76 22.43 -1.00
C LEU A 137 17.82 22.78 -2.07
N ALA A 138 17.43 22.76 -3.37
CA ALA A 138 18.35 23.07 -4.46
C ALA A 138 18.60 24.59 -4.54
N THR A 139 19.85 24.99 -4.72
CA THR A 139 20.24 26.38 -4.98
C THR A 139 19.80 26.78 -6.39
N GLY A 140 18.96 27.80 -6.51
CA GLY A 140 18.58 28.35 -7.82
C GLY A 140 17.10 28.59 -8.06
N GLY A 141 16.25 28.48 -7.06
CA GLY A 141 14.85 28.90 -7.09
C GLY A 141 13.92 27.95 -7.84
N ASP A 142 12.66 28.35 -7.94
CA ASP A 142 11.48 27.58 -8.40
C ASP A 142 11.46 27.17 -9.90
N ARG A 143 12.61 27.04 -10.57
CA ARG A 143 12.62 26.61 -11.97
C ARG A 143 12.25 25.14 -12.09
N LYS A 144 10.99 24.89 -12.33
CA LYS A 144 10.48 23.55 -12.66
C LYS A 144 10.78 23.24 -14.13
N THR A 145 11.71 22.31 -14.34
CA THR A 145 11.99 21.74 -15.67
C THR A 145 12.13 20.22 -15.53
N ASP A 146 11.64 19.47 -16.52
CA ASP A 146 11.73 18.00 -16.51
C ASP A 146 13.15 17.46 -16.20
N PRO A 147 14.26 18.05 -16.73
CA PRO A 147 15.61 17.62 -16.37
C PRO A 147 15.99 17.91 -14.90
N ALA A 148 15.52 19.00 -14.32
CA ALA A 148 15.76 19.31 -12.92
C ALA A 148 14.99 18.35 -12.01
N ASP A 149 13.74 18.03 -12.37
CA ASP A 149 12.93 17.06 -11.63
C ASP A 149 13.57 15.65 -11.69
N ALA A 150 14.02 15.18 -12.86
CA ALA A 150 14.75 13.92 -12.99
C ALA A 150 16.08 13.90 -12.19
N LEU A 151 16.81 15.03 -12.14
CA LEU A 151 18.01 15.18 -11.31
C LEU A 151 17.68 15.03 -9.82
N HIS A 152 16.62 15.69 -9.33
CA HIS A 152 16.21 15.58 -7.93
C HIS A 152 15.78 14.15 -7.58
N VAL A 153 15.12 13.44 -8.50
CA VAL A 153 14.78 12.01 -8.33
C VAL A 153 16.05 11.17 -8.16
N ALA A 154 17.09 11.39 -8.99
CA ALA A 154 18.36 10.70 -8.87
C ALA A 154 19.06 11.02 -7.54
N GLN A 155 19.11 12.30 -7.13
CA GLN A 155 19.71 12.73 -5.87
C GLN A 155 19.00 12.12 -4.65
N VAL A 156 17.66 12.09 -4.62
CA VAL A 156 16.91 11.41 -3.55
C VAL A 156 17.34 9.95 -3.45
N ALA A 157 17.46 9.25 -4.56
CA ALA A 157 17.83 7.83 -4.56
C ALA A 157 19.30 7.60 -4.19
N LEU A 158 20.19 8.55 -4.47
CA LEU A 158 21.58 8.48 -4.09
C LEU A 158 21.76 8.56 -2.56
N PHE A 159 20.97 9.42 -1.89
CA PHE A 159 21.12 9.67 -0.44
C PHE A 159 20.14 8.86 0.43
N ARG A 160 19.11 8.23 -0.15
CA ARG A 160 18.12 7.45 0.60
C ARG A 160 18.29 5.95 0.35
N GLN A 161 18.53 5.20 1.44
CA GLN A 161 18.65 3.73 1.38
C GLN A 161 17.33 2.99 1.64
N ASP A 162 16.32 3.70 2.12
CA ASP A 162 15.02 3.16 2.53
C ASP A 162 13.92 3.31 1.47
N LEU A 163 14.30 3.59 0.21
CA LEU A 163 13.36 3.66 -0.90
C LEU A 163 12.81 2.26 -1.24
N ARG A 164 11.54 2.24 -1.61
CA ARG A 164 10.88 1.00 -2.00
C ARG A 164 11.49 0.46 -3.30
N LYS A 165 12.03 -0.77 -3.25
CA LYS A 165 12.45 -1.49 -4.45
C LYS A 165 11.22 -1.90 -5.27
N VAL A 166 11.30 -1.71 -6.58
CA VAL A 166 10.30 -2.22 -7.54
C VAL A 166 10.64 -3.66 -7.86
N THR A 167 9.69 -4.55 -7.62
CA THR A 167 9.79 -5.96 -8.00
C THR A 167 8.90 -6.24 -9.22
N PRO A 168 9.24 -7.23 -10.05
CA PRO A 168 8.34 -7.69 -11.11
C PRO A 168 6.94 -8.00 -10.57
N GLU A 169 5.94 -7.81 -11.42
CA GLU A 169 4.55 -8.13 -11.07
C GLU A 169 4.40 -9.63 -10.81
N ASP A 170 3.68 -9.93 -9.77
CA ASP A 170 3.41 -11.28 -9.31
C ASP A 170 1.91 -11.51 -9.05
N GLN A 171 1.58 -12.63 -8.43
CA GLN A 171 0.21 -12.99 -8.05
C GLN A 171 -0.47 -11.92 -7.19
N SER A 172 0.28 -11.17 -6.37
CA SER A 172 -0.29 -10.10 -5.54
C SER A 172 -0.85 -8.95 -6.40
N THR A 173 -0.23 -8.67 -7.54
CA THR A 173 -0.73 -7.68 -8.50
C THR A 173 -2.07 -8.10 -9.09
N ILE A 174 -2.21 -9.38 -9.48
CA ILE A 174 -3.48 -9.93 -9.98
C ILE A 174 -4.58 -9.78 -8.92
N LEU A 175 -4.29 -10.19 -7.68
CA LEU A 175 -5.24 -10.06 -6.57
C LEU A 175 -5.65 -8.61 -6.31
N ARG A 176 -4.70 -7.67 -6.39
CA ARG A 176 -4.98 -6.25 -6.23
C ARG A 176 -5.92 -5.74 -7.33
N LEU A 177 -5.62 -6.00 -8.60
CA LEU A 177 -6.42 -5.57 -9.74
C LEU A 177 -7.86 -6.13 -9.66
N LEU A 178 -8.00 -7.40 -9.32
CA LEU A 178 -9.31 -8.04 -9.18
C LEU A 178 -10.10 -7.45 -8.02
N THR A 179 -9.48 -7.12 -6.88
CA THR A 179 -10.17 -6.53 -5.73
C THR A 179 -10.49 -5.06 -5.94
N GLU A 180 -9.66 -4.29 -6.65
CA GLU A 180 -9.97 -2.93 -7.10
C GLU A 180 -11.18 -2.96 -8.05
N ARG A 181 -11.21 -3.90 -9.01
CA ARG A 181 -12.37 -4.09 -9.90
C ARG A 181 -13.62 -4.48 -9.15
N HIS A 182 -13.52 -5.34 -8.12
CA HIS A 182 -14.63 -5.68 -7.24
C HIS A 182 -15.24 -4.44 -6.56
N ASP A 183 -14.38 -3.56 -6.04
CA ASP A 183 -14.83 -2.33 -5.39
C ASP A 183 -15.55 -1.39 -6.36
N ASP A 184 -15.07 -1.27 -7.59
CA ASP A 184 -15.72 -0.49 -8.65
C ASP A 184 -17.12 -1.04 -8.97
N LEU A 185 -17.23 -2.36 -9.11
CA LEU A 185 -18.52 -3.02 -9.39
C LEU A 185 -19.52 -2.82 -8.25
N VAL A 186 -19.09 -2.96 -7.00
CA VAL A 186 -19.93 -2.75 -5.81
C VAL A 186 -20.38 -1.30 -5.70
N ASN A 187 -19.48 -0.35 -5.94
CA ASN A 187 -19.78 1.07 -5.92
C ASN A 187 -20.79 1.44 -7.02
N GLU A 188 -20.58 0.96 -8.24
CA GLU A 188 -21.49 1.22 -9.36
C GLU A 188 -22.86 0.58 -9.14
N ARG A 189 -22.89 -0.65 -8.60
CA ARG A 189 -24.11 -1.33 -8.19
C ARG A 189 -24.91 -0.49 -7.18
N THR A 190 -24.22 0.03 -6.17
CA THR A 190 -24.86 0.88 -5.13
C THR A 190 -25.43 2.15 -5.75
N ARG A 191 -24.67 2.83 -6.62
CA ARG A 191 -25.14 4.02 -7.34
C ARG A 191 -26.38 3.73 -8.20
N THR A 192 -26.31 2.64 -8.96
CA THR A 192 -27.42 2.21 -9.84
C THR A 192 -28.67 1.85 -9.04
N THR A 193 -28.51 1.13 -7.91
CA THR A 193 -29.62 0.80 -7.00
C THR A 193 -30.25 2.07 -6.42
N ASN A 194 -29.47 3.04 -5.99
CA ASN A 194 -29.99 4.30 -5.44
C ASN A 194 -30.74 5.13 -6.49
N ARG A 195 -30.25 5.15 -7.74
CA ARG A 195 -30.97 5.78 -8.86
C ARG A 195 -32.30 5.07 -9.14
N LEU A 196 -32.30 3.76 -9.15
CA LEU A 196 -33.52 2.96 -9.35
C LEU A 196 -34.53 3.22 -8.21
N HIS A 197 -34.08 3.29 -6.97
CA HIS A 197 -34.93 3.67 -5.85
C HIS A 197 -35.58 5.05 -6.05
N ALA A 198 -34.81 6.04 -6.52
CA ALA A 198 -35.33 7.37 -6.77
C ALA A 198 -36.43 7.39 -7.82
N VAL A 199 -36.23 6.69 -8.95
CA VAL A 199 -37.22 6.61 -10.03
C VAL A 199 -38.47 5.81 -9.59
N LEU A 200 -38.28 4.72 -8.84
CA LEU A 200 -39.43 3.91 -8.36
C LEU A 200 -40.27 4.62 -7.29
N ARG A 201 -39.67 5.53 -6.52
CA ARG A 201 -40.41 6.36 -5.56
C ARG A 201 -41.47 7.24 -6.25
N ASP A 202 -41.15 7.73 -7.45
CA ASP A 202 -42.06 8.59 -8.22
C ASP A 202 -43.13 7.79 -9.00
N LEU A 203 -42.95 6.47 -9.14
CA LEU A 203 -43.84 5.56 -9.89
C LEU A 203 -44.73 4.71 -8.99
N LEU A 204 -44.39 4.55 -7.74
CA LEU A 204 -45.05 3.65 -6.80
C LEU A 204 -45.47 4.41 -5.54
N PRO A 205 -46.71 4.29 -5.09
CA PRO A 205 -47.15 4.75 -3.79
C PRO A 205 -46.28 4.15 -2.68
N GLY A 206 -45.60 4.97 -1.88
CA GLY A 206 -44.69 4.50 -0.85
C GLY A 206 -43.27 4.09 -1.31
N GLY A 207 -43.02 4.10 -2.63
CA GLY A 207 -41.71 3.79 -3.21
C GLY A 207 -41.32 2.31 -3.15
N ALA A 208 -40.06 2.03 -3.38
CA ALA A 208 -39.47 0.70 -3.26
C ALA A 208 -38.98 0.41 -1.83
N PRO A 209 -39.12 -0.85 -1.32
CA PRO A 209 -38.68 -1.21 0.02
C PRO A 209 -37.13 -1.15 0.15
N THR A 210 -36.64 -1.02 1.38
CA THR A 210 -35.19 -1.13 1.68
C THR A 210 -34.64 -2.48 1.26
N GLY A 211 -33.38 -2.53 0.84
CA GLY A 211 -32.74 -3.77 0.38
C GLY A 211 -33.28 -4.25 -0.97
N LEU A 212 -33.45 -3.33 -1.91
CA LEU A 212 -33.88 -3.59 -3.27
C LEU A 212 -32.86 -4.44 -4.03
N SER A 213 -33.25 -5.69 -4.38
CA SER A 213 -32.51 -6.53 -5.34
C SER A 213 -33.06 -6.33 -6.76
N ALA A 214 -32.31 -6.79 -7.76
CA ALA A 214 -32.77 -6.75 -9.14
C ALA A 214 -34.08 -7.53 -9.35
N ASP A 215 -34.26 -8.65 -8.65
CA ASP A 215 -35.49 -9.46 -8.75
C ASP A 215 -36.71 -8.80 -8.08
N LYS A 216 -36.49 -8.20 -6.88
CA LYS A 216 -37.53 -7.41 -6.21
C LYS A 216 -37.94 -6.22 -7.08
N ALA A 217 -36.96 -5.51 -7.68
CA ALA A 217 -37.25 -4.40 -8.59
C ALA A 217 -38.03 -4.87 -9.81
N ALA A 218 -37.66 -5.99 -10.41
CA ALA A 218 -38.37 -6.57 -11.56
C ALA A 218 -39.83 -6.92 -11.21
N THR A 219 -40.06 -7.47 -10.02
CA THR A 219 -41.43 -7.82 -9.54
C THR A 219 -42.26 -6.54 -9.34
N LEU A 220 -41.71 -5.51 -8.70
CA LEU A 220 -42.40 -4.23 -8.52
C LEU A 220 -42.75 -3.60 -9.87
N MET A 221 -41.83 -3.63 -10.83
CA MET A 221 -42.03 -3.02 -12.15
C MET A 221 -43.12 -3.70 -13.00
N LYS A 222 -43.45 -4.99 -12.74
CA LYS A 222 -44.58 -5.67 -13.42
C LYS A 222 -45.92 -5.02 -13.11
N GLY A 223 -46.07 -4.45 -11.92
CA GLY A 223 -47.31 -3.80 -11.46
C GLY A 223 -47.48 -2.35 -11.94
N ILE A 224 -46.43 -1.72 -12.47
CA ILE A 224 -46.48 -0.30 -12.86
C ILE A 224 -47.31 -0.13 -14.15
N ARG A 225 -48.38 0.66 -14.07
CA ARG A 225 -49.23 1.08 -15.20
C ARG A 225 -49.09 2.59 -15.38
N PRO A 226 -48.19 3.05 -16.25
CA PRO A 226 -47.99 4.47 -16.47
C PRO A 226 -49.23 5.10 -17.11
N ILE A 227 -49.63 6.25 -16.63
CA ILE A 227 -50.78 7.01 -17.10
C ILE A 227 -50.35 8.15 -17.99
N THR A 228 -49.24 8.83 -17.63
CA THR A 228 -48.74 10.00 -18.35
C THR A 228 -47.53 9.65 -19.22
N ALA A 229 -47.21 10.52 -20.17
CA ALA A 229 -45.96 10.42 -20.96
C ALA A 229 -44.72 10.48 -20.05
N THR A 230 -44.79 11.27 -18.98
CA THR A 230 -43.69 11.36 -17.97
C THR A 230 -43.51 10.04 -17.23
N ASP A 231 -44.61 9.35 -16.86
CA ASP A 231 -44.53 8.05 -16.18
C ASP A 231 -44.01 6.97 -17.13
N ASN A 232 -44.35 7.03 -18.41
CA ASN A 232 -43.76 6.16 -19.42
C ASN A 232 -42.24 6.36 -19.49
N CYS A 233 -41.76 7.61 -19.54
CA CYS A 233 -40.32 7.92 -19.53
C CYS A 233 -39.65 7.40 -18.27
N ARG A 234 -40.23 7.64 -17.07
CA ARG A 234 -39.69 7.12 -15.81
C ARG A 234 -39.61 5.59 -15.81
N ARG A 235 -40.65 4.91 -16.30
CA ARG A 235 -40.66 3.46 -16.39
C ARG A 235 -39.56 2.93 -17.32
N ASP A 236 -39.31 3.58 -18.42
CA ASP A 236 -38.30 3.16 -19.36
C ASP A 236 -36.87 3.38 -18.77
N ILE A 237 -36.63 4.51 -18.10
CA ILE A 237 -35.41 4.74 -17.32
C ILE A 237 -35.23 3.65 -16.24
N ALA A 238 -36.29 3.29 -15.52
CA ALA A 238 -36.25 2.23 -14.52
C ALA A 238 -35.91 0.86 -15.12
N ARG A 239 -36.40 0.53 -16.33
CA ARG A 239 -36.03 -0.68 -17.07
C ARG A 239 -34.55 -0.71 -17.44
N ASP A 240 -33.99 0.40 -17.91
CA ASP A 240 -32.58 0.50 -18.25
C ASP A 240 -31.70 0.35 -17.01
N LEU A 241 -32.06 1.00 -15.91
CA LEU A 241 -31.36 0.85 -14.64
C LEU A 241 -31.43 -0.59 -14.11
N LEU A 242 -32.57 -1.26 -14.22
CA LEU A 242 -32.73 -2.66 -13.84
C LEU A 242 -31.87 -3.59 -14.72
N ALA A 243 -31.83 -3.37 -16.02
CA ALA A 243 -30.97 -4.13 -16.93
C ALA A 243 -29.48 -3.92 -16.58
N HIS A 244 -29.11 -2.69 -16.27
CA HIS A 244 -27.75 -2.37 -15.82
C HIS A 244 -27.42 -3.05 -14.47
N LEU A 245 -28.33 -3.00 -13.48
CA LEU A 245 -28.15 -3.66 -12.18
C LEU A 245 -27.91 -5.17 -12.33
N ARG A 246 -28.71 -5.83 -13.17
CA ARG A 246 -28.53 -7.26 -13.48
C ARG A 246 -27.19 -7.59 -14.14
N ARG A 247 -26.71 -6.69 -15.01
CA ARG A 247 -25.38 -6.83 -15.61
C ARG A 247 -24.28 -6.70 -14.55
N LEU A 248 -24.38 -5.73 -13.65
CA LEU A 248 -23.43 -5.53 -12.55
C LEU A 248 -23.41 -6.74 -11.59
N ASP A 249 -24.58 -7.30 -11.26
CA ASP A 249 -24.69 -8.51 -10.42
C ASP A 249 -23.96 -9.70 -11.06
N ARG A 250 -24.12 -9.92 -12.38
CA ARG A 250 -23.38 -10.97 -13.10
C ARG A 250 -21.87 -10.71 -13.12
N GLN A 251 -21.44 -9.46 -13.38
CA GLN A 251 -20.03 -9.09 -13.41
C GLN A 251 -19.38 -9.24 -12.04
N ALA A 252 -20.05 -8.83 -10.95
CA ALA A 252 -19.57 -9.00 -9.60
C ALA A 252 -19.38 -10.49 -9.25
N LYS A 253 -20.35 -11.34 -9.57
CA LYS A 253 -20.26 -12.79 -9.35
C LYS A 253 -19.11 -13.43 -10.15
N ALA A 254 -18.91 -13.03 -11.40
CA ALA A 254 -17.79 -13.52 -12.22
C ALA A 254 -16.43 -13.06 -11.65
N ASN A 255 -16.34 -11.79 -11.22
CA ASN A 255 -15.13 -11.26 -10.60
C ASN A 255 -14.82 -11.95 -9.25
N GLU A 256 -15.83 -12.25 -8.42
CA GLU A 256 -15.65 -13.03 -7.19
C GLU A 256 -15.11 -14.46 -7.46
N ALA A 257 -15.54 -15.10 -8.56
CA ALA A 257 -14.98 -16.38 -8.98
C ALA A 257 -13.50 -16.25 -9.35
N GLN A 258 -13.14 -15.24 -10.16
CA GLN A 258 -11.74 -14.95 -10.50
C GLN A 258 -10.87 -14.66 -9.26
N ILE A 259 -11.41 -13.91 -8.29
CA ILE A 259 -10.71 -13.66 -7.01
C ILE A 259 -10.49 -14.98 -6.26
N ARG A 260 -11.47 -15.87 -6.23
CA ARG A 260 -11.36 -17.17 -5.55
C ARG A 260 -10.25 -18.02 -6.17
N ASP A 261 -10.24 -18.13 -7.50
CA ASP A 261 -9.26 -18.92 -8.24
C ASP A 261 -7.85 -18.36 -8.05
N ALA A 262 -7.71 -17.03 -8.17
CA ALA A 262 -6.43 -16.35 -7.95
C ALA A 262 -5.95 -16.49 -6.48
N LEU A 263 -6.87 -16.45 -5.51
CA LEU A 263 -6.52 -16.64 -4.10
C LEU A 263 -6.08 -18.08 -3.81
N ALA A 264 -6.73 -19.06 -4.41
CA ALA A 264 -6.34 -20.48 -4.27
C ALA A 264 -4.91 -20.72 -4.75
N ALA A 265 -4.51 -20.09 -5.86
CA ALA A 265 -3.14 -20.15 -6.36
C ALA A 265 -2.09 -19.54 -5.40
N SER A 266 -2.49 -18.65 -4.49
CA SER A 266 -1.59 -18.07 -3.48
C SER A 266 -1.32 -18.97 -2.27
N GLN A 267 -2.05 -20.08 -2.13
CA GLN A 267 -1.92 -21.05 -1.03
C GLN A 267 -1.96 -20.41 0.38
N THR A 268 -2.62 -19.27 0.53
CA THR A 268 -2.67 -18.56 1.81
C THR A 268 -3.59 -19.21 2.81
N THR A 269 -3.21 -19.17 4.09
CA THR A 269 -4.05 -19.59 5.21
C THR A 269 -4.82 -18.44 5.87
N LEU A 270 -4.81 -17.24 5.29
CA LEU A 270 -5.52 -16.06 5.82
C LEU A 270 -7.01 -16.29 6.05
N THR A 271 -7.66 -17.05 5.18
CA THR A 271 -9.11 -17.36 5.26
C THR A 271 -9.49 -18.18 6.49
N SER A 272 -8.50 -18.77 7.21
CA SER A 272 -8.75 -19.44 8.49
C SER A 272 -9.06 -18.45 9.64
N LEU A 273 -8.80 -17.16 9.45
CA LEU A 273 -9.12 -16.16 10.45
C LEU A 273 -10.62 -15.81 10.39
N PRO A 274 -11.37 -15.96 11.48
CA PRO A 274 -12.81 -15.64 11.51
C PRO A 274 -13.10 -14.21 11.05
N GLY A 275 -14.05 -14.04 10.15
CA GLY A 275 -14.41 -12.75 9.56
C GLY A 275 -13.53 -12.30 8.39
N LEU A 276 -12.59 -13.14 7.96
CA LEU A 276 -11.72 -12.85 6.82
C LEU A 276 -12.10 -13.79 5.65
N GLY A 277 -13.05 -13.35 4.82
CA GLY A 277 -13.48 -14.09 3.63
C GLY A 277 -12.53 -13.89 2.43
N THR A 278 -12.82 -14.59 1.34
CA THR A 278 -12.01 -14.64 0.11
C THR A 278 -11.61 -13.26 -0.43
N VAL A 279 -12.57 -12.35 -0.60
CA VAL A 279 -12.32 -10.99 -1.13
C VAL A 279 -11.42 -10.17 -0.22
N LEU A 280 -11.61 -10.28 1.10
CA LEU A 280 -10.76 -9.57 2.07
C LEU A 280 -9.34 -10.15 2.11
N ALA A 281 -9.19 -11.47 2.02
CA ALA A 281 -7.89 -12.13 1.95
C ALA A 281 -7.13 -11.69 0.69
N ALA A 282 -7.79 -11.72 -0.46
CA ALA A 282 -7.23 -11.26 -1.73
C ALA A 282 -6.81 -9.78 -1.66
N ARG A 283 -7.65 -8.92 -1.08
CA ARG A 283 -7.33 -7.50 -0.86
C ARG A 283 -6.10 -7.31 0.02
N ILE A 284 -6.01 -8.04 1.11
CA ILE A 284 -4.86 -7.99 2.01
C ILE A 284 -3.58 -8.40 1.27
N LEU A 285 -3.58 -9.56 0.59
CA LEU A 285 -2.42 -10.01 -0.18
C LEU A 285 -2.05 -9.04 -1.30
N GLY A 286 -3.04 -8.56 -2.06
CA GLY A 286 -2.83 -7.65 -3.18
C GLY A 286 -2.21 -6.30 -2.78
N HIS A 287 -2.60 -5.76 -1.62
CA HIS A 287 -2.05 -4.49 -1.13
C HIS A 287 -0.76 -4.63 -0.32
N ILE A 288 -0.46 -5.81 0.19
CA ILE A 288 0.77 -6.07 0.92
C ILE A 288 1.90 -6.47 -0.03
N GLY A 289 1.61 -7.33 -1.02
CA GLY A 289 2.65 -7.96 -1.83
C GLY A 289 3.57 -8.80 -0.95
N ASP A 290 4.87 -8.53 -0.99
CA ASP A 290 5.84 -9.21 -0.13
C ASP A 290 5.73 -8.74 1.33
N ILE A 291 5.45 -9.69 2.23
CA ILE A 291 5.37 -9.43 3.68
C ILE A 291 6.76 -9.18 4.29
N ASP A 292 7.84 -9.63 3.64
CA ASP A 292 9.20 -9.49 4.15
C ASP A 292 9.71 -8.04 4.10
N ARG A 293 9.05 -7.18 3.31
CA ARG A 293 9.31 -5.73 3.34
C ARG A 293 8.99 -5.04 4.67
N PHE A 294 8.28 -5.72 5.57
CA PHE A 294 7.98 -5.20 6.91
C PHE A 294 8.86 -5.91 7.95
N PRO A 295 9.87 -5.23 8.50
CA PRO A 295 10.78 -5.83 9.48
C PRO A 295 10.05 -6.34 10.72
N THR A 296 9.00 -5.63 11.17
CA THR A 296 8.23 -5.98 12.36
C THR A 296 6.73 -5.80 12.15
N GLU A 297 5.92 -6.42 13.06
CA GLU A 297 4.47 -6.22 13.09
C GLU A 297 4.06 -4.76 13.37
N HIS A 298 4.96 -3.94 13.95
CA HIS A 298 4.73 -2.53 14.19
C HIS A 298 4.79 -1.72 12.89
N HIS A 299 5.78 -1.99 12.03
CA HIS A 299 5.88 -1.38 10.71
C HIS A 299 4.67 -1.75 9.85
N PHE A 300 4.26 -3.02 9.90
CA PHE A 300 3.06 -3.47 9.20
C PHE A 300 1.79 -2.75 9.70
N ALA A 301 1.60 -2.64 11.00
CA ALA A 301 0.44 -1.97 11.58
C ALA A 301 0.41 -0.47 11.27
N SER A 302 1.58 0.18 11.23
CA SER A 302 1.70 1.59 10.81
C SER A 302 1.29 1.75 9.35
N TYR A 303 1.82 0.91 8.46
CA TYR A 303 1.45 0.90 7.05
C TYR A 303 -0.05 0.64 6.83
N ALA A 304 -0.65 -0.29 7.58
CA ALA A 304 -2.08 -0.58 7.53
C ALA A 304 -2.96 0.50 8.20
N GLY A 305 -2.39 1.56 8.73
CA GLY A 305 -3.13 2.59 9.47
C GLY A 305 -3.80 2.10 10.75
N ALA A 306 -3.32 0.99 11.31
CA ALA A 306 -3.85 0.38 12.54
C ALA A 306 -3.05 0.77 13.79
N ALA A 307 -1.82 1.28 13.65
CA ALA A 307 -1.04 1.85 14.74
C ALA A 307 -1.41 3.32 14.97
N PRO A 308 -1.54 3.77 16.22
CA PRO A 308 -1.68 5.18 16.52
C PRO A 308 -0.39 5.93 16.17
N LEU A 309 -0.52 7.21 15.82
CA LEU A 309 0.62 8.10 15.68
C LEU A 309 0.88 8.79 17.02
N ASP A 310 2.14 8.82 17.42
CA ASP A 310 2.55 9.61 18.57
C ASP A 310 2.36 11.11 18.26
N ALA A 311 1.73 11.80 19.15
CA ALA A 311 1.49 13.24 19.11
C ALA A 311 1.84 13.87 20.47
N SER A 312 2.77 13.25 21.19
CA SER A 312 3.22 13.65 22.50
C SER A 312 4.03 14.94 22.42
N SER A 313 3.85 15.83 23.40
CA SER A 313 4.64 17.02 23.60
C SER A 313 5.01 17.17 25.08
N GLY A 314 6.31 17.24 25.37
CA GLY A 314 6.81 17.33 26.74
C GLY A 314 6.37 16.11 27.58
N LYS A 315 5.75 16.38 28.72
CA LYS A 315 5.27 15.32 29.64
C LYS A 315 3.91 14.70 29.25
N ASN A 316 3.21 15.26 28.25
CA ASN A 316 1.90 14.79 27.84
C ASN A 316 2.00 13.74 26.74
N ILE A 317 1.69 12.47 27.07
CA ILE A 317 1.61 11.39 26.10
C ILE A 317 0.25 11.44 25.40
N ARG A 318 0.23 11.77 24.12
CA ARG A 318 -0.98 11.80 23.28
C ARG A 318 -0.77 10.97 22.03
N HIS A 319 -1.83 10.30 21.61
CA HIS A 319 -1.86 9.55 20.36
C HIS A 319 -2.98 10.06 19.48
N ARG A 320 -2.73 10.19 18.18
CA ARG A 320 -3.72 10.54 17.17
C ARG A 320 -3.93 9.39 16.19
N LEU A 321 -5.04 9.43 15.48
CA LEU A 321 -5.34 8.45 14.44
C LEU A 321 -4.33 8.58 13.28
N ASN A 322 -3.88 7.43 12.78
CA ASN A 322 -3.09 7.37 11.55
C ASN A 322 -4.03 7.44 10.34
N THR A 323 -4.09 8.60 9.71
CA THR A 323 -4.88 8.84 8.47
C THR A 323 -4.07 8.61 7.20
N GLY A 324 -2.73 8.49 7.31
CA GLY A 324 -1.81 8.30 6.18
C GLY A 324 -1.54 6.84 5.78
N GLY A 325 -2.09 5.86 6.51
CA GLY A 325 -1.91 4.45 6.20
C GLY A 325 -2.69 3.96 4.98
N ASN A 326 -2.40 2.74 4.52
CA ASN A 326 -3.11 2.11 3.41
C ASN A 326 -4.60 1.93 3.74
N ARG A 327 -5.46 2.68 3.03
CA ARG A 327 -6.92 2.73 3.29
C ARG A 327 -7.62 1.40 3.03
N ALA A 328 -7.19 0.65 2.01
CA ALA A 328 -7.78 -0.64 1.68
C ALA A 328 -7.51 -1.68 2.78
N LEU A 329 -6.28 -1.73 3.30
CA LEU A 329 -5.93 -2.58 4.44
C LEU A 329 -6.65 -2.14 5.72
N ASN A 330 -6.72 -0.84 5.98
CA ASN A 330 -7.44 -0.31 7.14
C ASN A 330 -8.92 -0.67 7.12
N SER A 331 -9.55 -0.59 5.93
CA SER A 331 -10.94 -1.01 5.69
C SER A 331 -11.11 -2.52 5.88
N ALA A 332 -10.20 -3.34 5.34
CA ALA A 332 -10.25 -4.79 5.53
C ALA A 332 -10.17 -5.18 7.01
N LEU A 333 -9.21 -4.63 7.75
CA LEU A 333 -9.09 -4.85 9.20
C LEU A 333 -10.33 -4.36 9.97
N HIS A 334 -10.98 -3.28 9.50
CA HIS A 334 -12.21 -2.79 10.11
C HIS A 334 -13.37 -3.77 9.93
N ILE A 335 -13.54 -4.31 8.72
CA ILE A 335 -14.60 -5.28 8.42
C ILE A 335 -14.38 -6.55 9.27
N ILE A 336 -13.15 -7.08 9.34
CA ILE A 336 -12.81 -8.23 10.17
C ILE A 336 -13.16 -7.94 11.65
N ALA A 337 -12.78 -6.78 12.16
CA ALA A 337 -13.08 -6.39 13.55
C ALA A 337 -14.60 -6.33 13.81
N VAL A 338 -15.36 -5.73 12.90
CA VAL A 338 -16.83 -5.65 13.02
C VAL A 338 -17.46 -7.05 12.98
N CYS A 339 -17.00 -7.93 12.09
CA CYS A 339 -17.46 -9.32 12.05
C CYS A 339 -17.17 -10.05 13.37
N GLN A 340 -15.96 -9.91 13.90
CA GLN A 340 -15.57 -10.57 15.14
C GLN A 340 -16.26 -10.00 16.39
N ILE A 341 -16.61 -8.71 16.40
CA ILE A 341 -17.41 -8.12 17.49
C ILE A 341 -18.83 -8.68 17.52
N ARG A 342 -19.41 -8.96 16.33
CA ARG A 342 -20.81 -9.44 16.21
C ARG A 342 -20.97 -10.93 16.46
N ASN A 343 -19.90 -11.71 16.36
CA ASN A 343 -19.95 -13.15 16.48
C ASN A 343 -19.16 -13.61 17.72
N PRO A 344 -19.69 -14.60 18.48
CA PRO A 344 -19.00 -15.16 19.63
C PRO A 344 -17.59 -15.65 19.26
N GLY A 345 -16.62 -15.35 20.12
CA GLY A 345 -15.24 -15.79 19.98
C GLY A 345 -14.22 -14.80 20.50
N ARG A 346 -12.93 -15.14 20.36
CA ARG A 346 -11.80 -14.40 20.95
C ARG A 346 -11.77 -12.90 20.63
N GLY A 347 -12.27 -12.51 19.45
CA GLY A 347 -12.34 -11.09 19.06
C GLY A 347 -13.41 -10.34 19.83
N GLN A 348 -14.58 -10.94 20.01
CA GLN A 348 -15.66 -10.40 20.85
C GLN A 348 -15.22 -10.31 22.31
N ASP A 349 -14.62 -11.38 22.86
CA ASP A 349 -14.13 -11.41 24.24
C ASP A 349 -13.10 -10.30 24.48
N TYR A 350 -12.17 -10.11 23.54
CA TYR A 350 -11.19 -9.03 23.62
C TYR A 350 -11.88 -7.65 23.59
N TYR A 351 -12.85 -7.46 22.71
CA TYR A 351 -13.59 -6.21 22.60
C TYR A 351 -14.36 -5.88 23.89
N LEU A 352 -15.12 -6.85 24.41
CA LEU A 352 -15.90 -6.68 25.66
C LEU A 352 -15.00 -6.39 26.85
N ARG A 353 -13.86 -7.09 26.97
CA ARG A 353 -12.87 -6.79 27.99
C ARG A 353 -12.36 -5.34 27.89
N LYS A 354 -12.11 -4.82 26.67
CA LYS A 354 -11.69 -3.43 26.48
C LYS A 354 -12.77 -2.42 26.85
N ILE A 355 -14.04 -2.76 26.67
CA ILE A 355 -15.16 -1.95 27.18
C ILE A 355 -15.18 -1.98 28.72
N ALA A 356 -15.04 -3.14 29.34
CA ALA A 356 -14.98 -3.27 30.80
C ALA A 356 -13.78 -2.52 31.43
N GLU A 357 -12.67 -2.39 30.70
CA GLU A 357 -11.51 -1.55 31.06
C GLU A 357 -11.78 -0.04 30.91
N GLY A 358 -13.02 0.39 30.58
CA GLY A 358 -13.43 1.80 30.47
C GLY A 358 -13.19 2.42 29.09
N LYS A 359 -12.85 1.66 28.05
CA LYS A 359 -12.70 2.19 26.69
C LYS A 359 -14.06 2.41 26.02
N THR A 360 -14.17 3.47 25.28
CA THR A 360 -15.33 3.68 24.40
C THR A 360 -15.43 2.60 23.32
N PRO A 361 -16.62 2.31 22.76
CA PRO A 361 -16.80 1.35 21.68
C PRO A 361 -15.86 1.58 20.46
N ALA A 362 -15.60 2.86 20.16
CA ALA A 362 -14.70 3.22 19.09
C ALA A 362 -13.22 2.90 19.40
N GLU A 363 -12.80 3.12 20.65
CA GLU A 363 -11.44 2.80 21.10
C GLU A 363 -11.22 1.29 21.22
N ALA A 364 -12.16 0.55 21.80
CA ALA A 364 -12.12 -0.91 21.88
C ALA A 364 -12.02 -1.55 20.50
N ARG A 365 -12.78 -1.04 19.51
CA ARG A 365 -12.69 -1.49 18.11
C ARG A 365 -11.33 -1.15 17.50
N ARG A 366 -10.74 0.01 17.77
CA ARG A 366 -9.38 0.36 17.30
C ARG A 366 -8.33 -0.56 17.92
N ALA A 367 -8.44 -0.86 19.21
CA ALA A 367 -7.57 -1.81 19.89
C ALA A 367 -7.65 -3.21 19.27
N LEU A 368 -8.86 -3.69 18.96
CA LEU A 368 -9.04 -4.96 18.25
C LEU A 368 -8.42 -4.93 16.85
N LYS A 369 -8.62 -3.87 16.07
CA LYS A 369 -7.98 -3.70 14.75
C LYS A 369 -6.45 -3.79 14.86
N ARG A 370 -5.85 -3.17 15.86
CA ARG A 370 -4.40 -3.24 16.09
C ARG A 370 -3.95 -4.67 16.38
N ARG A 371 -4.70 -5.42 17.19
CA ARG A 371 -4.42 -6.86 17.44
C ARG A 371 -4.57 -7.69 16.17
N LEU A 372 -5.63 -7.46 15.41
CA LEU A 372 -5.87 -8.17 14.14
C LEU A 372 -4.76 -7.92 13.11
N SER A 373 -4.19 -6.72 13.07
CA SER A 373 -3.04 -6.47 12.18
C SER A 373 -1.84 -7.35 12.54
N ASN A 374 -1.56 -7.58 13.83
CA ASN A 374 -0.49 -8.48 14.24
C ASN A 374 -0.78 -9.94 13.86
N VAL A 375 -2.05 -10.36 13.99
CA VAL A 375 -2.47 -11.72 13.61
C VAL A 375 -2.28 -11.94 12.11
N VAL A 376 -2.75 -11.00 11.29
CA VAL A 376 -2.57 -11.04 9.83
C VAL A 376 -1.07 -11.10 9.47
N TYR A 377 -0.25 -10.25 10.06
CA TYR A 377 1.19 -10.26 9.84
C TYR A 377 1.82 -11.63 10.13
N ARG A 378 1.49 -12.22 11.30
CA ARG A 378 2.04 -13.51 11.69
C ARG A 378 1.58 -14.66 10.78
N ILE A 379 0.32 -14.64 10.34
CA ILE A 379 -0.19 -15.63 9.37
C ILE A 379 0.60 -15.50 8.07
N MET A 380 0.73 -14.31 7.50
CA MET A 380 1.45 -14.10 6.26
C MET A 380 2.94 -14.47 6.36
N LYS A 381 3.60 -14.14 7.47
CA LYS A 381 5.00 -14.57 7.72
C LYS A 381 5.13 -16.09 7.82
N ARG A 382 4.14 -16.78 8.38
CA ARG A 382 4.09 -18.24 8.44
C ARG A 382 3.90 -18.83 7.04
N ASP A 383 2.91 -18.34 6.29
CA ASP A 383 2.62 -18.78 4.92
C ASP A 383 3.87 -18.60 4.03
N ARG A 384 4.54 -17.45 4.11
CA ARG A 384 5.79 -17.17 3.38
C ARG A 384 6.90 -18.18 3.70
N ARG A 385 7.10 -18.50 4.99
CA ARG A 385 8.10 -19.51 5.41
C ARG A 385 7.77 -20.91 4.88
N SER A 386 6.49 -21.29 4.89
CA SER A 386 6.05 -22.57 4.34
C SER A 386 6.32 -22.66 2.84
N HIS A 387 6.05 -21.59 2.08
CA HIS A 387 6.32 -21.55 0.65
C HIS A 387 7.82 -21.67 0.34
N LEU A 388 8.68 -20.99 1.10
CA LEU A 388 10.13 -21.08 0.92
C LEU A 388 10.66 -22.51 1.24
N ALA A 389 10.12 -23.16 2.27
CA ALA A 389 10.48 -24.52 2.63
C ALA A 389 10.02 -25.57 1.58
N THR A 390 8.95 -25.28 0.83
CA THR A 390 8.46 -26.19 -0.24
C THR A 390 9.22 -25.98 -1.55
N ALA A 391 9.82 -24.81 -1.76
CA ALA A 391 10.57 -24.45 -2.95
C ALA A 391 12.08 -24.81 -2.87
N ALA A 392 12.59 -25.17 -1.67
CA ALA A 392 13.95 -25.62 -1.40
C ALA A 392 14.02 -27.14 -1.42
#